data_0c047532604f3d020848a2a3396f2bd9
#
_entry.id   0c047532604f3d020848a2a3396f2bd9
#
_cell.length_a   1.000
_cell.length_b   1.000
_cell.length_c   1.000
_cell.angle_alpha   90.00
_cell.angle_beta   90.00
_cell.angle_gamma   90.00
#
_symmetry.space_group_name_H-M   'P 1'
#
loop_
_entity.id
_entity.type
_entity.pdbx_description
1 polymer ?
#
loop_
_entity_poly.entity_id
_entity_poly.type
_entity_poly.pdbx_seq_one_letter_code
_entity_poly.pdbx_strand_id
1 'polypeptide(L)'
;MNISDFNIEFDKMINRDYFSDKVHPLREKAFSKFLEIGLPTKKLEDWRFTNLSSISNSSFRISEKQDAPNGDVDISQYQIDDVETIVIYNGHYIETLSSIPSGIQLLSGLDYLKKTNWEFNSPERSPFDLLNTAFMDSGMSIIVDQNVIVEKPIRLLFISSGSESLMVTPRIHIDLGESSSATFIEDHRGDSNSFFQNGSTFVTLKQNAQLDHIRIQSNSVTTANIVNIQVEQNANSRYTFFQFADGGQLGRLNIYNELKGEGANSDINGLTLSNDSQHLDNHVITDHQMPHCSSSQNFKTVLQDNSSGVFNGRTIVRKDAQKTDSSQSNKNLLLSKSALMNSNPQLEIYADDVKC
;
A
#
# COMPACT_ATOMS: atom_id res chain seq x y z
N MET A 1 -16.03 -12.17 5.23
CA MET A 1 -16.56 -12.31 3.84
C MET A 1 -16.10 -13.63 3.24
N ASN A 2 -17.02 -14.41 2.81
CA ASN A 2 -16.78 -15.58 1.97
C ASN A 2 -16.94 -15.19 0.48
N ILE A 3 -16.72 -16.11 -0.42
CA ILE A 3 -16.85 -15.86 -1.88
C ILE A 3 -18.25 -15.37 -2.27
N SER A 4 -19.31 -15.88 -1.61
CA SER A 4 -20.69 -15.45 -1.87
C SER A 4 -20.91 -13.97 -1.50
N ASP A 5 -20.32 -13.51 -0.39
CA ASP A 5 -20.44 -12.12 0.05
C ASP A 5 -19.75 -11.18 -0.95
N PHE A 6 -18.56 -11.56 -1.45
CA PHE A 6 -17.88 -10.79 -2.49
C PHE A 6 -18.68 -10.73 -3.79
N ASN A 7 -19.34 -11.81 -4.21
CA ASN A 7 -20.22 -11.78 -5.38
C ASN A 7 -21.36 -10.77 -5.22
N ILE A 8 -22.05 -10.79 -4.06
CA ILE A 8 -23.16 -9.87 -3.78
C ILE A 8 -22.69 -8.40 -3.86
N GLU A 9 -21.56 -8.09 -3.25
CA GLU A 9 -21.04 -6.73 -3.25
C GLU A 9 -20.52 -6.31 -4.63
N PHE A 10 -19.95 -7.24 -5.40
CA PHE A 10 -19.50 -6.97 -6.76
C PHE A 10 -20.68 -6.69 -7.70
N ASP A 11 -21.76 -7.47 -7.63
CA ASP A 11 -22.97 -7.26 -8.41
C ASP A 11 -23.61 -5.89 -8.12
N LYS A 12 -23.62 -5.47 -6.85
CA LYS A 12 -24.08 -4.12 -6.47
C LYS A 12 -23.20 -3.04 -7.11
N MET A 13 -21.89 -3.26 -7.13
CA MET A 13 -20.94 -2.27 -7.59
C MET A 13 -20.89 -2.13 -9.10
N ILE A 14 -20.94 -3.24 -9.84
CA ILE A 14 -20.87 -3.22 -11.31
C ILE A 14 -22.08 -2.52 -11.93
N ASN A 15 -23.22 -2.53 -11.23
CA ASN A 15 -24.46 -1.89 -11.67
C ASN A 15 -24.54 -0.39 -11.34
N ARG A 16 -23.49 0.22 -10.79
CA ARG A 16 -23.44 1.66 -10.53
C ARG A 16 -23.16 2.44 -11.82
N ASP A 17 -24.04 3.38 -12.17
CA ASP A 17 -24.06 4.08 -13.46
C ASP A 17 -22.89 5.05 -13.74
N TYR A 18 -22.00 5.29 -12.77
CA TYR A 18 -20.97 6.33 -12.91
C TYR A 18 -19.60 5.81 -13.39
N PHE A 19 -19.53 4.55 -13.85
CA PHE A 19 -18.30 3.99 -14.38
C PHE A 19 -18.26 3.96 -15.91
N SER A 20 -17.09 4.26 -16.47
CA SER A 20 -16.89 4.19 -17.90
C SER A 20 -16.76 2.74 -18.38
N ASP A 21 -17.22 2.47 -19.61
CA ASP A 21 -17.09 1.19 -20.31
C ASP A 21 -15.64 0.63 -20.34
N LYS A 22 -14.64 1.48 -20.11
CA LYS A 22 -13.22 1.06 -20.05
C LYS A 22 -12.83 0.37 -18.74
N VAL A 23 -13.49 0.69 -17.62
CA VAL A 23 -13.14 0.17 -16.29
C VAL A 23 -13.84 -1.14 -15.98
N HIS A 24 -15.07 -1.31 -16.46
CA HIS A 24 -15.84 -2.54 -16.25
C HIS A 24 -15.12 -3.81 -16.71
N PRO A 25 -14.55 -3.90 -17.92
CA PRO A 25 -13.83 -5.10 -18.36
C PRO A 25 -12.62 -5.43 -17.46
N LEU A 26 -11.93 -4.41 -16.93
CA LEU A 26 -10.81 -4.62 -16.02
C LEU A 26 -11.27 -5.21 -14.68
N ARG A 27 -12.38 -4.70 -14.14
CA ARG A 27 -12.98 -5.20 -12.89
C ARG A 27 -13.47 -6.62 -13.03
N GLU A 28 -14.23 -6.91 -14.08
CA GLU A 28 -14.76 -8.25 -14.35
C GLU A 28 -13.63 -9.27 -14.50
N LYS A 29 -12.58 -8.91 -15.24
CA LYS A 29 -11.40 -9.76 -15.42
C LYS A 29 -10.70 -10.02 -14.08
N ALA A 30 -10.49 -8.98 -13.29
CA ALA A 30 -9.84 -9.10 -11.98
C ALA A 30 -10.69 -9.91 -11.00
N PHE A 31 -12.01 -9.69 -11.01
CA PHE A 31 -12.91 -10.43 -10.14
C PHE A 31 -13.00 -11.90 -10.51
N SER A 32 -13.11 -12.24 -11.80
CA SER A 32 -13.09 -13.62 -12.29
C SER A 32 -11.83 -14.36 -11.82
N LYS A 33 -10.66 -13.73 -11.94
CA LYS A 33 -9.41 -14.31 -11.45
C LYS A 33 -9.38 -14.44 -9.91
N PHE A 34 -9.91 -13.46 -9.19
CA PHE A 34 -10.03 -13.56 -7.74
C PHE A 34 -10.93 -14.73 -7.33
N LEU A 35 -12.03 -14.98 -8.05
CA LEU A 35 -12.91 -16.13 -7.78
C LEU A 35 -12.21 -17.48 -8.01
N GLU A 36 -11.33 -17.57 -9.01
CA GLU A 36 -10.53 -18.77 -9.29
C GLU A 36 -9.50 -19.06 -8.17
N ILE A 37 -8.85 -18.03 -7.67
CA ILE A 37 -7.77 -18.16 -6.67
C ILE A 37 -8.33 -18.18 -5.25
N GLY A 38 -9.33 -17.35 -4.97
CA GLY A 38 -9.93 -17.14 -3.64
C GLY A 38 -9.02 -16.38 -2.68
N LEU A 39 -9.47 -16.26 -1.42
CA LEU A 39 -8.63 -15.71 -0.36
C LEU A 39 -7.46 -16.66 -0.06
N PRO A 40 -6.26 -16.10 0.18
CA PRO A 40 -5.09 -16.91 0.46
C PRO A 40 -5.24 -17.67 1.78
N THR A 41 -4.66 -18.85 1.82
CA THR A 41 -4.67 -19.72 2.99
C THR A 41 -3.25 -19.93 3.51
N LYS A 42 -3.14 -20.42 4.76
CA LYS A 42 -1.85 -20.78 5.37
C LYS A 42 -1.07 -21.86 4.62
N LYS A 43 -1.63 -22.47 3.56
CA LYS A 43 -0.91 -23.40 2.68
C LYS A 43 0.02 -22.67 1.70
N LEU A 44 -0.25 -21.42 1.40
CA LEU A 44 0.62 -20.57 0.60
C LEU A 44 1.76 -20.06 1.48
N GLU A 45 2.99 -20.15 0.99
CA GLU A 45 4.20 -19.78 1.75
C GLU A 45 4.12 -18.36 2.27
N ASP A 46 3.78 -17.39 1.44
CA ASP A 46 3.68 -15.98 1.80
C ASP A 46 2.55 -15.67 2.81
N TRP A 47 1.65 -16.62 3.07
CA TRP A 47 0.52 -16.48 3.99
C TRP A 47 0.56 -17.47 5.15
N ARG A 48 1.63 -18.24 5.26
CA ARG A 48 1.77 -19.32 6.26
C ARG A 48 1.53 -18.84 7.69
N PHE A 49 1.97 -17.64 8.01
CA PHE A 49 1.92 -17.08 9.36
C PHE A 49 0.79 -16.06 9.55
N THR A 50 0.05 -15.71 8.50
CA THR A 50 -1.02 -14.70 8.56
C THR A 50 -2.39 -15.34 8.40
N ASN A 51 -3.24 -15.13 9.41
CA ASN A 51 -4.60 -15.65 9.46
C ASN A 51 -5.59 -14.57 9.03
N LEU A 52 -6.41 -14.87 8.03
CA LEU A 52 -7.42 -13.95 7.49
C LEU A 52 -8.81 -14.10 8.13
N SER A 53 -8.92 -14.76 9.30
CA SER A 53 -10.22 -14.99 9.94
C SER A 53 -10.97 -13.70 10.31
N SER A 54 -10.26 -12.62 10.62
CA SER A 54 -10.86 -11.29 10.84
C SER A 54 -11.58 -10.74 9.60
N ILE A 55 -11.16 -11.16 8.40
CA ILE A 55 -11.80 -10.80 7.13
C ILE A 55 -12.84 -11.86 6.74
N SER A 56 -12.45 -13.14 6.75
CA SER A 56 -13.30 -14.22 6.25
C SER A 56 -14.55 -14.47 7.10
N ASN A 57 -14.49 -14.22 8.41
CA ASN A 57 -15.62 -14.42 9.35
C ASN A 57 -16.46 -13.15 9.54
N SER A 58 -16.10 -12.04 8.96
CA SER A 58 -16.84 -10.78 9.05
C SER A 58 -17.64 -10.53 7.76
N SER A 59 -18.73 -9.79 7.89
CA SER A 59 -19.48 -9.28 6.75
C SER A 59 -19.22 -7.81 6.60
N PHE A 60 -18.64 -7.42 5.46
CA PHE A 60 -18.43 -6.04 5.10
C PHE A 60 -19.27 -5.71 3.88
N ARG A 61 -19.83 -4.52 3.82
CA ARG A 61 -20.32 -3.95 2.57
C ARG A 61 -19.28 -3.01 1.96
N ILE A 62 -19.29 -2.86 0.66
CA ILE A 62 -18.44 -1.87 -0.01
C ILE A 62 -18.89 -0.47 0.38
N SER A 63 -17.95 0.39 0.73
CA SER A 63 -18.23 1.80 1.04
C SER A 63 -18.81 2.51 -0.17
N GLU A 64 -19.78 3.40 0.07
CA GLU A 64 -20.44 4.22 -0.92
C GLU A 64 -20.20 5.70 -0.63
N LYS A 65 -20.41 6.55 -1.62
CA LYS A 65 -20.19 8.00 -1.50
C LYS A 65 -20.97 8.61 -0.32
N GLN A 66 -22.12 8.04 0.02
CA GLN A 66 -22.93 8.46 1.17
C GLN A 66 -22.30 8.11 2.55
N ASP A 67 -21.31 7.22 2.58
CA ASP A 67 -20.54 6.91 3.79
C ASP A 67 -19.45 7.96 4.07
N ALA A 68 -19.22 8.84 3.12
CA ALA A 68 -18.47 10.06 3.33
C ALA A 68 -19.40 11.14 3.94
N PRO A 69 -18.87 12.00 4.81
CA PRO A 69 -19.68 13.04 5.43
C PRO A 69 -20.19 14.06 4.41
N ASN A 70 -21.47 14.42 4.52
CA ASN A 70 -22.07 15.52 3.77
C ASN A 70 -21.94 16.80 4.59
N GLY A 71 -20.77 17.43 4.63
CA GLY A 71 -20.55 18.67 5.35
C GLY A 71 -19.25 18.71 6.13
N ASP A 72 -19.16 19.65 7.05
CA ASP A 72 -17.96 19.86 7.87
C ASP A 72 -17.76 18.70 8.83
N VAL A 73 -16.61 18.04 8.70
CA VAL A 73 -16.11 17.08 9.67
C VAL A 73 -14.94 17.71 10.39
N ASP A 74 -14.97 17.61 11.70
CA ASP A 74 -13.85 18.08 12.51
C ASP A 74 -12.68 17.07 12.39
N ILE A 75 -11.65 17.47 11.67
CA ILE A 75 -10.38 16.77 11.53
C ILE A 75 -9.25 17.42 12.32
N SER A 76 -9.57 18.37 13.22
CA SER A 76 -8.58 19.13 13.98
C SER A 76 -7.62 18.27 14.80
N GLN A 77 -8.12 17.15 15.34
CA GLN A 77 -7.30 16.15 16.06
C GLN A 77 -6.22 15.50 15.19
N TYR A 78 -6.33 15.59 13.86
CA TYR A 78 -5.37 15.04 12.91
C TYR A 78 -4.52 16.12 12.23
N GLN A 79 -4.63 17.39 12.65
CA GLN A 79 -3.85 18.45 12.03
C GLN A 79 -2.35 18.28 12.30
N ILE A 80 -1.58 18.53 11.25
CA ILE A 80 -0.11 18.61 11.30
C ILE A 80 0.26 19.91 10.57
N ASP A 81 1.11 20.71 11.17
CA ASP A 81 1.59 21.95 10.56
C ASP A 81 2.56 21.69 9.41
N ASP A 82 2.65 22.62 8.48
CA ASP A 82 3.59 22.62 7.35
C ASP A 82 3.47 21.42 6.38
N VAL A 83 2.28 20.82 6.28
CA VAL A 83 1.95 19.79 5.27
C VAL A 83 0.71 20.19 4.47
N GLU A 84 0.65 19.80 3.22
CA GLU A 84 -0.57 19.89 2.42
C GLU A 84 -1.34 18.56 2.56
N THR A 85 -2.60 18.65 2.96
CA THR A 85 -3.38 17.45 3.31
C THR A 85 -4.48 17.17 2.29
N ILE A 86 -4.50 15.96 1.76
CA ILE A 86 -5.57 15.39 0.93
C ILE A 86 -6.34 14.41 1.80
N VAL A 87 -7.63 14.65 2.02
CA VAL A 87 -8.47 13.87 2.94
C VAL A 87 -9.25 12.81 2.17
N ILE A 88 -9.14 11.57 2.64
CA ILE A 88 -9.88 10.40 2.14
C ILE A 88 -10.65 9.81 3.31
N TYR A 89 -11.97 9.98 3.31
CA TYR A 89 -12.84 9.55 4.40
C TYR A 89 -13.68 8.33 3.95
N ASN A 90 -13.56 7.22 4.66
CA ASN A 90 -14.19 5.95 4.31
C ASN A 90 -13.97 5.55 2.83
N GLY A 91 -12.76 5.83 2.31
CA GLY A 91 -12.37 5.53 0.93
C GLY A 91 -12.72 6.61 -0.10
N HIS A 92 -13.37 7.71 0.29
CA HIS A 92 -13.80 8.77 -0.63
C HIS A 92 -13.01 10.06 -0.41
N TYR A 93 -12.59 10.68 -1.51
CA TYR A 93 -11.90 11.97 -1.49
C TYR A 93 -12.85 13.10 -1.07
N ILE A 94 -12.40 13.94 -0.14
CA ILE A 94 -13.16 15.09 0.38
C ILE A 94 -12.46 16.38 -0.04
N GLU A 95 -12.93 16.98 -1.13
CA GLU A 95 -12.35 18.19 -1.72
C GLU A 95 -12.34 19.38 -0.74
N THR A 96 -13.44 19.58 -0.02
CA THR A 96 -13.61 20.73 0.91
C THR A 96 -12.66 20.71 2.12
N LEU A 97 -12.09 19.54 2.44
CA LEU A 97 -11.12 19.35 3.53
C LEU A 97 -9.69 19.17 3.02
N SER A 98 -9.47 19.30 1.72
CA SER A 98 -8.19 19.02 1.09
C SER A 98 -7.50 20.27 0.57
N SER A 99 -6.17 20.28 0.66
CA SER A 99 -5.32 21.28 0.03
C SER A 99 -4.33 20.60 -0.92
N ILE A 100 -4.08 21.23 -2.06
CA ILE A 100 -3.19 20.70 -3.10
C ILE A 100 -2.07 21.70 -3.32
N PRO A 101 -0.79 21.29 -3.14
CA PRO A 101 0.32 22.18 -3.35
C PRO A 101 0.50 22.54 -4.83
N SER A 102 1.18 23.64 -5.08
CA SER A 102 1.59 24.00 -6.45
C SER A 102 2.59 22.98 -7.00
N GLY A 103 2.55 22.76 -8.31
CA GLY A 103 3.50 21.87 -9.00
C GLY A 103 3.07 20.40 -9.04
N ILE A 104 1.87 20.08 -8.55
CA ILE A 104 1.29 18.75 -8.72
C ILE A 104 -0.04 18.81 -9.49
N GLN A 105 -0.35 17.73 -10.20
CA GLN A 105 -1.64 17.49 -10.82
C GLN A 105 -2.35 16.38 -10.04
N LEU A 106 -3.53 16.66 -9.51
CA LEU A 106 -4.41 15.66 -8.93
C LEU A 106 -5.45 15.26 -9.98
N LEU A 107 -5.48 13.98 -10.34
CA LEU A 107 -6.46 13.42 -11.28
C LEU A 107 -7.32 12.38 -10.56
N SER A 108 -8.57 12.24 -10.98
CA SER A 108 -9.35 11.06 -10.62
C SER A 108 -8.70 9.81 -11.21
N GLY A 109 -8.91 8.66 -10.58
CA GLY A 109 -8.39 7.39 -11.10
C GLY A 109 -8.87 7.10 -12.53
N LEU A 110 -10.11 7.48 -12.84
CA LEU A 110 -10.67 7.32 -14.19
C LEU A 110 -9.96 8.19 -15.23
N ASP A 111 -9.67 9.44 -14.91
CA ASP A 111 -8.97 10.34 -15.83
C ASP A 111 -7.53 9.92 -16.04
N TYR A 112 -6.88 9.40 -15.01
CA TYR A 112 -5.56 8.79 -15.12
C TYR A 112 -5.57 7.58 -16.05
N LEU A 113 -6.50 6.65 -15.88
CA LEU A 113 -6.64 5.47 -16.73
C LEU A 113 -6.88 5.83 -18.19
N LYS A 114 -7.66 6.89 -18.45
CA LYS A 114 -7.89 7.42 -19.80
C LYS A 114 -6.62 8.02 -20.40
N LYS A 115 -5.84 8.76 -19.59
CA LYS A 115 -4.63 9.48 -20.02
C LYS A 115 -3.47 8.52 -20.31
N THR A 116 -3.31 7.49 -19.52
CA THR A 116 -2.13 6.60 -19.57
C THR A 116 -2.33 5.33 -20.38
N ASN A 117 -3.53 5.05 -20.89
CA ASN A 117 -3.89 3.74 -21.45
C ASN A 117 -3.44 2.58 -20.53
N TRP A 118 -3.55 2.79 -19.22
CA TRP A 118 -3.10 1.83 -18.24
C TRP A 118 -3.78 0.47 -18.46
N GLU A 119 -2.98 -0.53 -18.68
CA GLU A 119 -3.44 -1.92 -18.76
C GLU A 119 -3.14 -2.58 -17.41
N PHE A 120 -4.01 -3.48 -16.98
CA PHE A 120 -3.76 -4.31 -15.81
C PHE A 120 -2.66 -5.33 -16.13
N ASN A 121 -1.43 -4.83 -16.16
CA ASN A 121 -0.21 -5.62 -16.37
C ASN A 121 0.48 -5.96 -15.05
N SER A 122 -0.16 -5.67 -13.91
CA SER A 122 0.37 -6.11 -12.63
C SER A 122 0.49 -7.63 -12.68
N PRO A 123 1.67 -8.19 -12.49
CA PRO A 123 1.80 -9.63 -12.32
C PRO A 123 0.84 -10.04 -11.20
N GLU A 124 0.22 -11.20 -11.33
CA GLU A 124 -0.76 -11.76 -10.39
C GLU A 124 -0.08 -12.07 -9.04
N ARG A 125 0.36 -11.01 -8.34
CA ARG A 125 1.20 -11.11 -7.16
C ARG A 125 0.40 -11.42 -5.91
N SER A 126 -0.86 -10.98 -5.87
CA SER A 126 -1.68 -11.14 -4.67
C SER A 126 -3.17 -11.20 -5.02
N PRO A 127 -3.95 -12.09 -4.40
CA PRO A 127 -5.42 -12.04 -4.49
C PRO A 127 -6.01 -10.70 -4.06
N PHE A 128 -5.32 -9.95 -3.19
CA PHE A 128 -5.76 -8.64 -2.75
C PHE A 128 -5.53 -7.54 -3.79
N ASP A 129 -4.55 -7.68 -4.69
CA ASP A 129 -4.41 -6.78 -5.86
C ASP A 129 -5.58 -6.98 -6.82
N LEU A 130 -5.96 -8.24 -7.05
CA LEU A 130 -7.14 -8.57 -7.86
C LEU A 130 -8.41 -8.01 -7.24
N LEU A 131 -8.57 -8.18 -5.92
CA LEU A 131 -9.73 -7.65 -5.19
C LEU A 131 -9.76 -6.11 -5.22
N ASN A 132 -8.62 -5.43 -5.05
CA ASN A 132 -8.55 -3.97 -5.17
C ASN A 132 -8.95 -3.51 -6.58
N THR A 133 -8.49 -4.20 -7.62
CA THR A 133 -8.85 -3.87 -9.00
C THR A 133 -10.32 -4.15 -9.30
N ALA A 134 -10.86 -5.28 -8.79
CA ALA A 134 -12.27 -5.62 -8.95
C ALA A 134 -13.19 -4.58 -8.33
N PHE A 135 -12.85 -4.11 -7.14
CA PHE A 135 -13.66 -3.16 -6.37
C PHE A 135 -13.19 -1.71 -6.46
N MET A 136 -12.26 -1.36 -7.36
CA MET A 136 -11.83 0.02 -7.50
C MET A 136 -13.00 0.91 -7.86
N ASP A 137 -13.34 1.81 -6.95
CA ASP A 137 -14.42 2.78 -7.13
C ASP A 137 -13.86 4.14 -7.50
N SER A 138 -13.09 4.68 -6.61
CA SER A 138 -12.37 5.91 -6.82
C SER A 138 -10.90 5.66 -6.57
N GLY A 139 -10.09 6.02 -7.52
CA GLY A 139 -8.67 6.14 -7.33
C GLY A 139 -8.30 7.59 -7.45
N MET A 140 -7.11 7.94 -7.02
CA MET A 140 -6.51 9.22 -7.34
C MET A 140 -5.12 9.02 -7.90
N SER A 141 -4.70 9.96 -8.72
CA SER A 141 -3.34 10.01 -9.23
C SER A 141 -2.74 11.36 -8.94
N ILE A 142 -1.56 11.34 -8.39
CA ILE A 142 -0.78 12.51 -8.02
C ILE A 142 0.45 12.52 -8.93
N ILE A 143 0.51 13.51 -9.80
CA ILE A 143 1.57 13.64 -10.78
C ILE A 143 2.40 14.85 -10.43
N VAL A 144 3.69 14.64 -10.26
CA VAL A 144 4.69 15.71 -10.11
C VAL A 144 5.41 15.86 -11.45
N ASP A 145 5.33 17.06 -12.05
CA ASP A 145 5.94 17.30 -13.35
C ASP A 145 7.48 17.25 -13.29
N GLN A 146 8.13 17.09 -14.44
CA GLN A 146 9.58 17.06 -14.53
C GLN A 146 10.22 18.34 -13.97
N ASN A 147 11.36 18.21 -13.28
CA ASN A 147 12.13 19.29 -12.67
C ASN A 147 11.38 20.06 -11.55
N VAL A 148 10.25 19.53 -11.06
CA VAL A 148 9.51 20.14 -9.95
C VAL A 148 10.02 19.59 -8.62
N ILE A 149 10.32 20.48 -7.70
CA ILE A 149 10.63 20.18 -6.30
C ILE A 149 9.42 20.61 -5.48
N VAL A 150 8.71 19.64 -4.89
CA VAL A 150 7.59 19.90 -4.00
C VAL A 150 8.12 20.17 -2.61
N GLU A 151 8.08 21.44 -2.16
CA GLU A 151 8.72 21.86 -0.92
C GLU A 151 8.02 21.32 0.34
N LYS A 152 6.68 21.37 0.35
CA LYS A 152 5.90 20.87 1.48
C LYS A 152 5.50 19.42 1.29
N PRO A 153 5.59 18.58 2.34
CA PRO A 153 5.08 17.22 2.26
C PRO A 153 3.59 17.18 1.88
N ILE A 154 3.23 16.20 1.09
CA ILE A 154 1.84 15.90 0.73
C ILE A 154 1.36 14.76 1.62
N ARG A 155 0.37 15.03 2.46
CA ARG A 155 -0.23 14.04 3.34
C ARG A 155 -1.53 13.52 2.76
N LEU A 156 -1.62 12.20 2.58
CA LEU A 156 -2.84 11.49 2.28
C LEU A 156 -3.43 11.01 3.61
N LEU A 157 -4.41 11.73 4.16
CA LEU A 157 -5.05 11.39 5.42
C LEU A 157 -6.25 10.47 5.16
N PHE A 158 -6.08 9.19 5.48
CA PHE A 158 -7.14 8.19 5.40
C PHE A 158 -7.86 8.08 6.74
N ILE A 159 -9.14 8.43 6.78
CA ILE A 159 -9.96 8.33 7.99
C ILE A 159 -10.97 7.21 7.80
N SER A 160 -10.97 6.24 8.72
CA SER A 160 -11.99 5.22 8.84
C SER A 160 -12.85 5.50 10.06
N SER A 161 -14.15 5.73 9.87
CA SER A 161 -15.04 6.08 10.97
C SER A 161 -16.45 5.53 10.78
N GLY A 162 -17.16 5.35 11.88
CA GLY A 162 -18.53 4.90 11.89
C GLY A 162 -18.72 3.51 12.51
N SER A 163 -19.98 3.14 12.71
CA SER A 163 -20.39 1.89 13.36
C SER A 163 -20.62 0.74 12.38
N GLU A 164 -20.74 1.01 11.09
CA GLU A 164 -21.00 -0.01 10.07
C GLU A 164 -19.69 -0.72 9.66
N SER A 165 -19.84 -1.99 9.29
CA SER A 165 -18.71 -2.79 8.77
C SER A 165 -18.47 -2.47 7.31
N LEU A 166 -17.48 -1.64 7.03
CA LEU A 166 -17.16 -1.17 5.69
C LEU A 166 -15.91 -1.85 5.12
N MET A 167 -15.96 -2.15 3.82
CA MET A 167 -14.80 -2.45 3.00
C MET A 167 -14.49 -1.25 2.10
N VAL A 168 -13.24 -0.83 2.09
CA VAL A 168 -12.72 0.21 1.19
C VAL A 168 -11.55 -0.30 0.38
N THR A 169 -11.44 0.16 -0.84
CA THR A 169 -10.40 -0.25 -1.79
C THR A 169 -9.67 0.95 -2.38
N PRO A 170 -9.02 1.79 -1.54
CA PRO A 170 -8.31 2.95 -2.04
C PRO A 170 -7.23 2.53 -3.05
N ARG A 171 -7.14 3.29 -4.14
CA ARG A 171 -6.16 3.09 -5.19
C ARG A 171 -5.46 4.41 -5.50
N ILE A 172 -4.15 4.45 -5.30
CA ILE A 172 -3.35 5.66 -5.45
C ILE A 172 -2.27 5.42 -6.50
N HIS A 173 -2.11 6.36 -7.42
CA HIS A 173 -0.98 6.43 -8.34
C HIS A 173 -0.13 7.66 -8.01
N ILE A 174 1.17 7.49 -7.88
CA ILE A 174 2.14 8.55 -7.59
C ILE A 174 3.19 8.51 -8.69
N ASP A 175 3.16 9.49 -9.59
CA ASP A 175 4.07 9.58 -10.71
C ASP A 175 5.01 10.79 -10.54
N LEU A 176 6.28 10.54 -10.37
CA LEU A 176 7.30 11.58 -10.31
C LEU A 176 8.03 11.68 -11.66
N GLY A 177 7.94 12.86 -12.28
CA GLY A 177 8.63 13.21 -13.53
C GLY A 177 10.15 13.22 -13.37
N GLU A 178 10.87 13.31 -14.48
CA GLU A 178 12.33 13.34 -14.49
C GLU A 178 12.87 14.48 -13.62
N SER A 179 13.85 14.17 -12.76
CA SER A 179 14.54 15.13 -11.87
C SER A 179 13.59 15.89 -10.93
N SER A 180 12.45 15.32 -10.61
CA SER A 180 11.50 15.86 -9.61
C SER A 180 11.73 15.26 -8.23
N SER A 181 11.23 15.93 -7.20
CA SER A 181 11.28 15.43 -5.84
C SER A 181 10.05 15.79 -5.02
N ALA A 182 9.63 14.89 -4.14
CA ALA A 182 8.50 15.09 -3.24
C ALA A 182 8.62 14.23 -1.98
N THR A 183 7.91 14.63 -0.93
CA THR A 183 7.66 13.81 0.26
C THR A 183 6.16 13.50 0.34
N PHE A 184 5.81 12.20 0.42
CA PHE A 184 4.44 11.75 0.64
C PHE A 184 4.29 11.09 2.00
N ILE A 185 3.17 11.36 2.66
CA ILE A 185 2.81 10.77 3.96
C ILE A 185 1.44 10.11 3.81
N GLU A 186 1.38 8.77 3.75
CA GLU A 186 0.14 8.03 3.93
C GLU A 186 -0.16 7.89 5.43
N ASP A 187 -1.20 8.55 5.91
CA ASP A 187 -1.55 8.57 7.33
C ASP A 187 -2.94 7.94 7.55
N HIS A 188 -2.95 6.71 8.06
CA HIS A 188 -4.15 5.91 8.28
C HIS A 188 -4.62 6.04 9.73
N ARG A 189 -5.77 6.67 9.93
CA ARG A 189 -6.40 6.98 11.21
C ARG A 189 -7.82 6.46 11.26
N GLY A 190 -8.44 6.54 12.42
CA GLY A 190 -9.86 6.30 12.57
C GLY A 190 -10.22 5.49 13.80
N ASP A 191 -11.52 5.50 14.08
CA ASP A 191 -12.16 4.94 15.26
C ASP A 191 -13.29 3.95 14.91
N SER A 192 -13.34 3.48 13.67
CA SER A 192 -14.39 2.57 13.21
C SER A 192 -14.47 1.29 14.03
N ASN A 193 -15.70 0.79 14.25
CA ASN A 193 -15.93 -0.45 15.00
C ASN A 193 -15.55 -1.71 14.22
N SER A 194 -15.62 -1.66 12.89
CA SER A 194 -15.24 -2.78 12.02
C SER A 194 -14.94 -2.23 10.62
N PHE A 195 -13.72 -2.46 10.14
CA PHE A 195 -13.28 -1.86 8.89
C PHE A 195 -12.28 -2.78 8.19
N PHE A 196 -12.48 -2.96 6.89
CA PHE A 196 -11.52 -3.66 6.05
C PHE A 196 -11.02 -2.73 4.95
N GLN A 197 -9.74 -2.36 5.03
CA GLN A 197 -9.07 -1.62 3.98
C GLN A 197 -8.20 -2.56 3.15
N ASN A 198 -8.49 -2.62 1.85
CA ASN A 198 -7.65 -3.27 0.84
C ASN A 198 -7.07 -2.20 -0.09
N GLY A 199 -5.93 -1.64 0.27
CA GLY A 199 -5.29 -0.53 -0.45
C GLY A 199 -4.28 -0.98 -1.48
N SER A 200 -4.15 -0.22 -2.58
CA SER A 200 -3.05 -0.36 -3.54
C SER A 200 -2.46 0.99 -3.90
N THR A 201 -1.13 1.12 -3.75
CA THR A 201 -0.37 2.32 -4.14
C THR A 201 0.64 1.95 -5.23
N PHE A 202 0.62 2.67 -6.34
CA PHE A 202 1.53 2.50 -7.47
C PHE A 202 2.43 3.72 -7.58
N VAL A 203 3.73 3.51 -7.53
CA VAL A 203 4.73 4.57 -7.58
C VAL A 203 5.59 4.40 -8.83
N THR A 204 5.68 5.44 -9.64
CA THR A 204 6.59 5.49 -10.79
C THR A 204 7.60 6.62 -10.59
N LEU A 205 8.87 6.28 -10.50
CA LEU A 205 9.96 7.26 -10.42
C LEU A 205 10.71 7.29 -11.76
N LYS A 206 10.62 8.42 -12.46
CA LYS A 206 11.38 8.64 -13.69
C LYS A 206 12.86 8.89 -13.36
N GLN A 207 13.70 9.02 -14.38
CA GLN A 207 15.14 9.23 -14.21
C GLN A 207 15.45 10.39 -13.26
N ASN A 208 16.36 10.19 -12.30
CA ASN A 208 16.77 11.15 -11.27
C ASN A 208 15.64 11.61 -10.31
N ALA A 209 14.46 11.03 -10.37
CA ALA A 209 13.37 11.39 -9.47
C ALA A 209 13.64 10.88 -8.04
N GLN A 210 13.19 11.63 -7.03
CA GLN A 210 13.39 11.30 -5.62
C GLN A 210 12.08 11.35 -4.87
N LEU A 211 11.75 10.27 -4.13
CA LEU A 211 10.56 10.19 -3.30
C LEU A 211 10.92 9.73 -1.90
N ASP A 212 10.58 10.55 -0.90
CA ASP A 212 10.47 10.13 0.48
C ASP A 212 9.00 9.77 0.77
N HIS A 213 8.74 8.50 1.06
CA HIS A 213 7.40 7.95 1.27
C HIS A 213 7.26 7.45 2.72
N ILE A 214 6.46 8.12 3.51
CA ILE A 214 6.21 7.79 4.91
C ILE A 214 4.82 7.18 5.03
N ARG A 215 4.69 6.06 5.72
CA ARG A 215 3.40 5.43 5.99
C ARG A 215 3.19 5.30 7.50
N ILE A 216 2.09 5.83 8.00
CA ILE A 216 1.67 5.74 9.40
C ILE A 216 0.38 4.93 9.44
N GLN A 217 0.40 3.80 10.15
CA GLN A 217 -0.78 2.96 10.37
C GLN A 217 -1.13 2.95 11.85
N SER A 218 -2.10 3.79 12.23
CA SER A 218 -2.62 3.94 13.60
C SER A 218 -4.16 3.88 13.58
N ASN A 219 -4.71 2.91 12.87
CA ASN A 219 -6.14 2.65 12.82
C ASN A 219 -6.63 1.99 14.11
N SER A 220 -7.95 2.00 14.33
CA SER A 220 -8.60 1.23 15.38
C SER A 220 -8.17 -0.25 15.39
N VAL A 221 -8.03 -0.82 16.58
CA VAL A 221 -7.69 -2.23 16.81
C VAL A 221 -8.71 -3.24 16.25
N THR A 222 -9.83 -2.78 15.72
CA THR A 222 -10.84 -3.58 15.04
C THR A 222 -10.72 -3.58 13.52
N THR A 223 -9.71 -2.88 12.99
CA THR A 223 -9.47 -2.74 11.55
C THR A 223 -8.60 -3.87 11.01
N ALA A 224 -8.99 -4.43 9.85
CA ALA A 224 -8.10 -5.20 8.99
C ALA A 224 -7.58 -4.29 7.87
N ASN A 225 -6.26 -4.22 7.73
CA ASN A 225 -5.59 -3.36 6.75
C ASN A 225 -4.60 -4.18 5.93
N ILE A 226 -4.88 -4.36 4.64
CA ILE A 226 -3.98 -5.02 3.69
C ILE A 226 -3.64 -4.01 2.60
N VAL A 227 -2.35 -3.69 2.48
CA VAL A 227 -1.87 -2.69 1.53
C VAL A 227 -0.77 -3.27 0.66
N ASN A 228 -0.87 -3.04 -0.63
CA ASN A 228 0.12 -3.39 -1.61
C ASN A 228 0.73 -2.11 -2.19
N ILE A 229 2.05 -1.98 -2.14
CA ILE A 229 2.79 -0.87 -2.74
C ILE A 229 3.68 -1.44 -3.84
N GLN A 230 3.50 -0.96 -5.06
CA GLN A 230 4.32 -1.32 -6.20
C GLN A 230 5.12 -0.11 -6.64
N VAL A 231 6.45 -0.26 -6.73
CA VAL A 231 7.37 0.82 -7.05
C VAL A 231 8.19 0.47 -8.28
N GLU A 232 8.19 1.34 -9.27
CA GLU A 232 9.05 1.24 -10.44
C GLU A 232 10.08 2.37 -10.43
N GLN A 233 11.35 2.01 -10.40
CA GLN A 233 12.46 2.95 -10.33
C GLN A 233 13.27 2.96 -11.63
N ASN A 234 13.30 4.12 -12.31
CA ASN A 234 14.17 4.33 -13.46
C ASN A 234 15.58 4.80 -13.04
N ALA A 235 16.44 5.09 -14.03
CA ALA A 235 17.86 5.36 -13.80
C ALA A 235 18.09 6.48 -12.77
N ASN A 236 19.04 6.24 -11.85
CA ASN A 236 19.46 7.17 -10.79
C ASN A 236 18.31 7.70 -9.90
N SER A 237 17.15 7.06 -9.90
CA SER A 237 16.06 7.44 -9.01
C SER A 237 16.33 6.98 -7.58
N ARG A 238 15.72 7.67 -6.63
CA ARG A 238 15.82 7.35 -5.21
C ARG A 238 14.44 7.17 -4.60
N TYR A 239 14.24 6.05 -3.94
CA TYR A 239 13.04 5.75 -3.16
C TYR A 239 13.40 5.48 -1.71
N THR A 240 12.97 6.36 -0.81
CA THR A 240 13.09 6.16 0.63
C THR A 240 11.70 5.88 1.19
N PHE A 241 11.54 4.75 1.85
CA PHE A 241 10.28 4.38 2.50
C PHE A 241 10.48 4.19 3.99
N PHE A 242 9.55 4.71 4.79
CA PHE A 242 9.49 4.45 6.22
C PHE A 242 8.05 4.15 6.64
N GLN A 243 7.83 3.01 7.31
CA GLN A 243 6.57 2.68 7.95
C GLN A 243 6.68 2.78 9.46
N PHE A 244 5.68 3.43 10.08
CA PHE A 244 5.33 3.26 11.48
C PHE A 244 3.97 2.57 11.57
N ALA A 245 3.86 1.43 12.28
CA ALA A 245 2.62 0.68 12.43
C ALA A 245 2.40 0.28 13.90
N ASP A 246 1.30 0.75 14.48
CA ASP A 246 0.87 0.43 15.84
C ASP A 246 -0.65 0.15 15.95
N GLY A 247 -1.37 0.26 14.84
CA GLY A 247 -2.82 0.08 14.76
C GLY A 247 -3.26 -1.12 13.91
N GLY A 248 -4.56 -1.42 14.03
CA GLY A 248 -5.22 -2.53 13.34
C GLY A 248 -5.14 -3.85 14.10
N GLN A 249 -6.19 -4.67 14.00
CA GLN A 249 -6.17 -6.06 14.48
C GLN A 249 -5.30 -6.93 13.58
N LEU A 250 -5.45 -6.73 12.26
CA LEU A 250 -4.65 -7.33 11.22
C LEU A 250 -4.07 -6.22 10.34
N GLY A 251 -2.75 -6.11 10.29
CA GLY A 251 -2.05 -5.26 9.35
C GLY A 251 -1.13 -6.08 8.46
N ARG A 252 -1.26 -5.96 7.14
CA ARG A 252 -0.29 -6.52 6.21
C ARG A 252 0.12 -5.49 5.18
N LEU A 253 1.43 -5.25 5.10
CA LEU A 253 2.08 -4.44 4.09
C LEU A 253 2.87 -5.33 3.14
N ASN A 254 2.57 -5.25 1.86
CA ASN A 254 3.38 -5.84 0.81
C ASN A 254 4.01 -4.72 -0.01
N ILE A 255 5.34 -4.71 -0.11
CA ILE A 255 6.07 -3.80 -0.99
C ILE A 255 6.75 -4.62 -2.06
N TYR A 256 6.55 -4.25 -3.31
CA TYR A 256 7.29 -4.79 -4.43
C TYR A 256 7.98 -3.64 -5.16
N ASN A 257 9.30 -3.60 -5.06
CA ASN A 257 10.12 -2.53 -5.62
C ASN A 257 11.04 -3.07 -6.73
N GLU A 258 10.88 -2.55 -7.92
CA GLU A 258 11.63 -2.91 -9.12
C GLU A 258 12.63 -1.81 -9.48
N LEU A 259 13.93 -2.12 -9.41
CA LEU A 259 14.99 -1.25 -9.84
C LEU A 259 15.28 -1.51 -11.33
N LYS A 260 14.48 -0.85 -12.19
CA LYS A 260 14.47 -1.02 -13.66
C LYS A 260 15.50 -0.15 -14.38
N GLY A 261 16.12 0.80 -13.69
CA GLY A 261 17.13 1.69 -14.24
C GLY A 261 18.48 1.58 -13.54
N GLU A 262 19.56 1.78 -14.27
CA GLU A 262 20.92 1.78 -13.72
C GLU A 262 21.08 2.82 -12.61
N GLY A 263 21.80 2.49 -11.54
CA GLY A 263 22.09 3.41 -10.44
C GLY A 263 20.91 3.76 -9.54
N ALA A 264 19.77 3.05 -9.64
CA ALA A 264 18.64 3.27 -8.76
C ALA A 264 18.98 2.89 -7.31
N ASN A 265 18.48 3.69 -6.36
CA ASN A 265 18.69 3.48 -4.93
C ASN A 265 17.35 3.30 -4.19
N SER A 266 17.29 2.35 -3.27
CA SER A 266 16.10 2.08 -2.47
C SER A 266 16.43 1.82 -1.00
N ASP A 267 15.84 2.61 -0.09
CA ASP A 267 15.94 2.44 1.36
C ASP A 267 14.56 2.20 1.97
N ILE A 268 14.25 0.96 2.35
CA ILE A 268 12.95 0.57 2.88
C ILE A 268 13.06 0.22 4.36
N ASN A 269 12.41 1.02 5.20
CA ASN A 269 12.53 0.94 6.64
C ASN A 269 11.17 0.78 7.31
N GLY A 270 11.12 0.12 8.48
CA GLY A 270 9.89 -0.02 9.24
C GLY A 270 10.09 -0.16 10.74
N LEU A 271 9.17 0.42 11.51
CA LEU A 271 9.00 0.22 12.93
C LEU A 271 7.58 -0.24 13.22
N THR A 272 7.45 -1.42 13.82
CA THR A 272 6.17 -1.99 14.23
C THR A 272 6.11 -2.08 15.75
N LEU A 273 5.05 -1.53 16.34
CA LEU A 273 4.71 -1.72 17.75
C LEU A 273 3.37 -2.46 17.83
N SER A 274 3.34 -3.58 18.52
CA SER A 274 2.14 -4.42 18.55
C SER A 274 1.87 -4.95 19.95
N ASN A 275 0.61 -4.92 20.38
CA ASN A 275 0.16 -5.35 21.69
C ASN A 275 -1.13 -6.19 21.60
N ASP A 276 -1.68 -6.57 22.73
CA ASP A 276 -2.90 -7.37 22.86
C ASP A 276 -2.88 -8.63 21.97
N SER A 277 -3.73 -8.70 20.94
CA SER A 277 -3.83 -9.80 19.98
C SER A 277 -3.60 -9.35 18.54
N GLN A 278 -2.96 -8.21 18.34
CA GLN A 278 -2.67 -7.68 17.00
C GLN A 278 -1.74 -8.62 16.23
N HIS A 279 -1.92 -8.64 14.91
CA HIS A 279 -1.05 -9.32 13.97
C HIS A 279 -0.58 -8.34 12.89
N LEU A 280 0.72 -8.01 12.90
CA LEU A 280 1.30 -7.08 11.95
C LEU A 280 2.39 -7.76 11.10
N ASP A 281 2.21 -7.75 9.79
CA ASP A 281 2.95 -8.53 8.81
C ASP A 281 3.54 -7.62 7.73
N ASN A 282 4.85 -7.72 7.49
CA ASN A 282 5.58 -6.93 6.51
C ASN A 282 6.28 -7.83 5.50
N HIS A 283 5.91 -7.70 4.22
CA HIS A 283 6.57 -8.37 3.10
C HIS A 283 7.20 -7.33 2.17
N VAL A 284 8.49 -7.45 1.95
CA VAL A 284 9.26 -6.54 1.11
C VAL A 284 10.06 -7.32 0.09
N ILE A 285 9.79 -7.09 -1.18
CA ILE A 285 10.54 -7.65 -2.30
C ILE A 285 11.24 -6.50 -3.02
N THR A 286 12.55 -6.59 -3.14
CA THR A 286 13.36 -5.67 -3.94
C THR A 286 14.00 -6.45 -5.08
N ASP A 287 13.67 -6.09 -6.33
CA ASP A 287 14.12 -6.76 -7.54
C ASP A 287 15.12 -5.86 -8.30
N HIS A 288 16.39 -6.18 -8.19
CA HIS A 288 17.47 -5.53 -8.93
C HIS A 288 17.54 -6.10 -10.34
N GLN A 289 17.16 -5.30 -11.32
CA GLN A 289 17.12 -5.69 -12.73
C GLN A 289 18.28 -5.09 -13.54
N MET A 290 18.88 -3.99 -13.06
CA MET A 290 19.93 -3.22 -13.75
C MET A 290 21.16 -3.07 -12.87
N PRO A 291 22.35 -2.79 -13.48
CA PRO A 291 23.61 -2.67 -12.73
C PRO A 291 23.70 -1.41 -11.87
N HIS A 292 24.67 -1.42 -10.95
CA HIS A 292 25.00 -0.29 -10.07
C HIS A 292 23.87 0.17 -9.14
N CYS A 293 22.89 -0.67 -8.90
CA CYS A 293 21.79 -0.38 -7.98
C CYS A 293 22.16 -0.69 -6.53
N SER A 294 21.58 0.05 -5.61
CA SER A 294 21.74 -0.23 -4.18
C SER A 294 20.39 -0.31 -3.46
N SER A 295 20.31 -1.16 -2.42
CA SER A 295 19.12 -1.25 -1.59
C SER A 295 19.41 -1.60 -0.14
N SER A 296 18.55 -1.12 0.75
CA SER A 296 18.52 -1.58 2.13
C SER A 296 17.09 -1.87 2.61
N GLN A 297 16.95 -2.88 3.47
CA GLN A 297 15.71 -3.21 4.16
C GLN A 297 16.00 -3.29 5.66
N ASN A 298 15.44 -2.37 6.46
CA ASN A 298 15.65 -2.35 7.91
C ASN A 298 14.33 -2.31 8.65
N PHE A 299 13.95 -3.42 9.29
CA PHE A 299 12.72 -3.52 10.05
C PHE A 299 13.00 -3.81 11.52
N LYS A 300 12.31 -3.08 12.38
CA LYS A 300 12.33 -3.29 13.83
C LYS A 300 10.92 -3.53 14.33
N THR A 301 10.77 -4.50 15.22
CA THR A 301 9.46 -4.86 15.76
C THR A 301 9.53 -5.00 17.27
N VAL A 302 8.59 -4.38 17.98
CA VAL A 302 8.37 -4.57 19.41
C VAL A 302 7.02 -5.21 19.62
N LEU A 303 6.99 -6.36 20.28
CA LEU A 303 5.79 -7.16 20.49
C LEU A 303 5.53 -7.35 21.99
N GLN A 304 4.29 -7.11 22.39
CA GLN A 304 3.82 -7.30 23.76
C GLN A 304 2.55 -8.17 23.78
N ASP A 305 2.21 -8.72 24.94
CA ASP A 305 1.05 -9.57 25.20
C ASP A 305 0.99 -10.80 24.28
N ASN A 306 -0.14 -11.04 23.60
CA ASN A 306 -0.33 -12.14 22.65
C ASN A 306 -0.17 -11.69 21.20
N SER A 307 0.48 -10.54 20.98
CA SER A 307 0.67 -10.00 19.64
C SER A 307 1.64 -10.84 18.81
N SER A 308 1.50 -10.77 17.51
CA SER A 308 2.38 -11.48 16.59
C SER A 308 2.81 -10.60 15.42
N GLY A 309 4.04 -10.83 14.98
CA GLY A 309 4.65 -10.11 13.86
C GLY A 309 5.20 -11.07 12.81
N VAL A 310 5.25 -10.60 11.58
CA VAL A 310 5.95 -11.26 10.48
C VAL A 310 6.83 -10.24 9.76
N PHE A 311 8.03 -10.66 9.40
CA PHE A 311 8.87 -9.97 8.44
C PHE A 311 9.34 -10.97 7.38
N ASN A 312 9.01 -10.72 6.14
CA ASN A 312 9.51 -11.44 4.99
C ASN A 312 10.20 -10.44 4.06
N GLY A 313 11.53 -10.45 4.07
CA GLY A 313 12.36 -9.60 3.20
C GLY A 313 12.98 -10.45 2.11
N ARG A 314 12.73 -10.14 0.85
CA ARG A 314 13.36 -10.81 -0.29
C ARG A 314 14.11 -9.81 -1.15
N THR A 315 15.38 -10.08 -1.41
CA THR A 315 16.18 -9.36 -2.41
C THR A 315 16.47 -10.31 -3.56
N ILE A 316 16.12 -9.89 -4.77
CA ILE A 316 16.38 -10.62 -6.01
C ILE A 316 17.40 -9.82 -6.81
N VAL A 317 18.52 -10.42 -7.17
CA VAL A 317 19.56 -9.79 -8.00
C VAL A 317 19.62 -10.54 -9.33
N ARG A 318 19.09 -9.92 -10.38
CA ARG A 318 19.03 -10.51 -11.71
C ARG A 318 20.43 -10.63 -12.32
N LYS A 319 20.60 -11.47 -13.33
CA LYS A 319 21.88 -11.74 -13.98
C LYS A 319 22.62 -10.47 -14.45
N ASP A 320 21.88 -9.51 -15.00
CA ASP A 320 22.44 -8.28 -15.53
C ASP A 320 22.65 -7.18 -14.46
N ALA A 321 22.17 -7.39 -13.23
CA ALA A 321 22.28 -6.45 -12.11
C ALA A 321 23.65 -6.53 -11.41
N GLN A 322 24.72 -6.40 -12.19
CA GLN A 322 26.09 -6.40 -11.68
C GLN A 322 26.38 -5.14 -10.85
N LYS A 323 27.33 -5.24 -9.90
CA LYS A 323 27.70 -4.14 -8.99
C LYS A 323 26.54 -3.71 -8.05
N THR A 324 25.59 -4.62 -7.80
CA THR A 324 24.57 -4.41 -6.78
C THR A 324 25.21 -4.36 -5.40
N ASP A 325 24.78 -3.40 -4.56
CA ASP A 325 25.04 -3.35 -3.11
C ASP A 325 23.71 -3.47 -2.35
N SER A 326 23.49 -4.54 -1.59
CA SER A 326 22.23 -4.77 -0.91
C SER A 326 22.44 -5.23 0.53
N SER A 327 21.56 -4.81 1.42
CA SER A 327 21.57 -5.23 2.81
C SER A 327 20.17 -5.44 3.37
N GLN A 328 20.03 -6.41 4.29
CA GLN A 328 18.80 -6.65 5.04
C GLN A 328 19.07 -6.73 6.54
N SER A 329 18.20 -6.13 7.35
CA SER A 329 18.27 -6.22 8.80
C SER A 329 16.86 -6.30 9.40
N ASN A 330 16.63 -7.30 10.24
CA ASN A 330 15.42 -7.40 11.05
C ASN A 330 15.80 -7.61 12.52
N LYS A 331 15.35 -6.69 13.39
CA LYS A 331 15.62 -6.73 14.83
C LYS A 331 14.31 -6.66 15.59
N ASN A 332 14.10 -7.63 16.50
CA ASN A 332 12.84 -7.83 17.17
C ASN A 332 13.03 -7.88 18.68
N LEU A 333 12.14 -7.20 19.41
CA LEU A 333 12.08 -7.21 20.86
C LEU A 333 10.73 -7.76 21.32
N LEU A 334 10.73 -8.90 21.99
CA LEU A 334 9.55 -9.54 22.56
C LEU A 334 9.50 -9.23 24.06
N LEU A 335 8.48 -8.47 24.48
CA LEU A 335 8.29 -8.03 25.86
C LEU A 335 7.44 -9.04 26.67
N SER A 336 6.75 -9.98 26.00
CA SER A 336 5.93 -11.01 26.62
C SER A 336 6.32 -12.39 26.13
N LYS A 337 6.17 -13.42 26.96
CA LYS A 337 6.44 -14.82 26.59
C LYS A 337 5.49 -15.36 25.53
N SER A 338 4.30 -14.81 25.43
CA SER A 338 3.25 -15.14 24.46
C SER A 338 3.40 -14.44 23.13
N ALA A 339 4.21 -13.37 23.05
CA ALA A 339 4.49 -12.67 21.82
C ALA A 339 5.26 -13.57 20.84
N LEU A 340 4.93 -13.48 19.55
CA LEU A 340 5.51 -14.32 18.52
C LEU A 340 6.02 -13.48 17.33
N MET A 341 7.25 -13.73 16.90
CA MET A 341 7.82 -13.15 15.70
C MET A 341 8.27 -14.24 14.72
N ASN A 342 7.86 -14.10 13.46
CA ASN A 342 8.35 -14.90 12.35
C ASN A 342 9.16 -14.02 11.40
N SER A 343 10.45 -14.32 11.25
CA SER A 343 11.36 -13.57 10.37
C SER A 343 11.92 -14.50 9.32
N ASN A 344 11.76 -14.12 8.04
CA ASN A 344 12.18 -14.91 6.89
C ASN A 344 12.92 -14.03 5.87
N PRO A 345 14.19 -13.68 6.11
CA PRO A 345 15.00 -12.99 5.10
C PRO A 345 15.41 -13.99 4.00
N GLN A 346 15.26 -13.55 2.74
CA GLN A 346 15.59 -14.34 1.55
C GLN A 346 16.49 -13.53 0.62
N LEU A 347 17.46 -14.20 0.01
CA LEU A 347 18.39 -13.58 -0.93
C LEU A 347 18.59 -14.51 -2.14
N GLU A 348 18.21 -14.03 -3.31
CA GLU A 348 18.31 -14.76 -4.57
C GLU A 348 19.28 -14.01 -5.50
N ILE A 349 20.47 -14.53 -5.68
CA ILE A 349 21.52 -13.88 -6.46
C ILE A 349 21.80 -14.68 -7.72
N TYR A 350 21.66 -14.02 -8.86
CA TYR A 350 21.97 -14.57 -10.20
C TYR A 350 23.11 -13.82 -10.90
N ALA A 351 23.68 -12.78 -10.29
CA ALA A 351 24.82 -12.02 -10.76
C ALA A 351 26.11 -12.45 -10.05
N ASP A 352 27.26 -12.21 -10.64
CA ASP A 352 28.56 -12.66 -10.13
C ASP A 352 29.31 -11.59 -9.30
N ASP A 353 29.17 -10.30 -9.67
CA ASP A 353 29.92 -9.19 -9.06
C ASP A 353 28.98 -8.29 -8.25
N VAL A 354 28.69 -8.71 -7.03
CA VAL A 354 27.76 -8.05 -6.13
C VAL A 354 28.24 -8.08 -4.68
N LYS A 355 27.68 -7.18 -3.86
CA LYS A 355 27.86 -7.13 -2.42
C LYS A 355 26.49 -7.20 -1.74
N CYS A 356 26.22 -8.29 -1.04
CA CYS A 356 24.94 -8.54 -0.37
C CYS A 356 25.14 -9.24 0.98
#